data_1a68d7fe436970bce890c5492fe98213
#
_entry.id   1a68d7fe436970bce890c5492fe98213
#
_cell.length_a   1.000
_cell.length_b   1.000
_cell.length_c   1.000
_cell.angle_alpha   90.00
_cell.angle_beta   90.00
_cell.angle_gamma   90.00
#
_symmetry.space_group_name_H-M   'P 1'
#
loop_
_entity.id
_entity.type
_entity.pdbx_description
1 polymer ?
#
loop_
_entity_poly.entity_id
_entity_poly.type
_entity_poly.pdbx_seq_one_letter_code
_entity_poly.pdbx_strand_id
1 'polypeptide(L)'
;MNRPRVFVTGSTGCIGNHAVNLLMAEGAEVYGFSRTTSPERQTCDDYHHVSGDLTDADAIRKALDETQPTHIIHLGALQTPDCRDYPMLGLEVNVLGTGFLFRACQELKLSLERFVFASSSAVNGPRSLYGSKGVHTDDPIQPFNLYGYWKVAGEGMARAFHQ
;
A
#
# COMPACT_ATOMS: atom_id res chain seq x y z
N MET A 1 1.06 24.75 10.56
CA MET A 1 0.56 23.37 10.34
C MET A 1 1.73 22.44 10.62
N ASN A 2 1.49 21.33 11.31
CA ASN A 2 2.56 20.35 11.52
C ASN A 2 2.93 19.72 10.17
N ARG A 3 4.22 19.43 9.98
CA ARG A 3 4.75 18.76 8.80
C ARG A 3 4.09 17.38 8.65
N PRO A 4 3.57 17.00 7.45
CA PRO A 4 3.00 15.66 7.24
C PRO A 4 4.05 14.56 7.43
N ARG A 5 3.72 13.55 8.23
CA ARG A 5 4.51 12.32 8.37
C ARG A 5 3.85 11.22 7.55
N VAL A 6 4.51 10.82 6.46
CA VAL A 6 3.93 9.90 5.47
C VAL A 6 4.63 8.55 5.49
N PHE A 7 3.90 7.52 5.86
CA PHE A 7 4.37 6.12 5.82
C PHE A 7 4.06 5.51 4.47
N VAL A 8 5.10 5.06 3.74
CA VAL A 8 4.96 4.53 2.39
C VAL A 8 5.41 3.09 2.36
N THR A 9 4.49 2.13 2.18
CA THR A 9 4.89 0.74 1.96
C THR A 9 5.26 0.52 0.50
N GLY A 10 6.24 -0.36 0.25
CA GLY A 10 6.75 -0.56 -1.10
C GLY A 10 7.50 0.66 -1.64
N SER A 11 8.11 1.44 -0.77
CA SER A 11 8.82 2.70 -1.06
C SER A 11 9.96 2.56 -2.07
N THR A 12 10.55 1.37 -2.22
CA THR A 12 11.63 1.09 -3.17
C THR A 12 11.15 0.55 -4.52
N GLY A 13 9.83 0.28 -4.67
CA GLY A 13 9.22 -0.10 -5.93
C GLY A 13 9.15 1.06 -6.93
N CYS A 14 8.77 0.78 -8.18
CA CYS A 14 8.69 1.78 -9.24
C CYS A 14 7.81 2.98 -8.84
N ILE A 15 6.56 2.74 -8.45
CA ILE A 15 5.63 3.80 -8.02
C ILE A 15 6.09 4.42 -6.71
N GLY A 16 6.52 3.58 -5.75
CA GLY A 16 6.96 4.02 -4.43
C GLY A 16 8.14 4.98 -4.50
N ASN A 17 9.10 4.72 -5.38
CA ASN A 17 10.25 5.58 -5.57
C ASN A 17 9.86 6.99 -6.05
N HIS A 18 8.94 7.09 -7.00
CA HIS A 18 8.44 8.38 -7.48
C HIS A 18 7.58 9.09 -6.41
N ALA A 19 6.70 8.35 -5.73
CA ALA A 19 5.86 8.93 -4.68
C ALA A 19 6.71 9.52 -3.55
N VAL A 20 7.73 8.81 -3.08
CA VAL A 20 8.64 9.30 -2.03
C VAL A 20 9.34 10.59 -2.46
N ASN A 21 9.86 10.67 -3.71
CA ASN A 21 10.53 11.87 -4.20
C ASN A 21 9.58 13.08 -4.25
N LEU A 22 8.34 12.88 -4.72
CA LEU A 22 7.34 13.94 -4.75
C LEU A 22 6.95 14.40 -3.35
N LEU A 23 6.73 13.47 -2.40
CA LEU A 23 6.38 13.80 -1.03
C LEU A 23 7.46 14.62 -0.31
N MET A 24 8.73 14.25 -0.51
CA MET A 24 9.85 15.03 0.04
C MET A 24 9.93 16.42 -0.60
N ALA A 25 9.72 16.53 -1.90
CA ALA A 25 9.69 17.81 -2.60
C ALA A 25 8.56 18.75 -2.11
N GLU A 26 7.44 18.17 -1.66
CA GLU A 26 6.31 18.89 -1.04
C GLU A 26 6.51 19.13 0.46
N GLY A 27 7.69 18.80 1.00
CA GLY A 27 8.06 19.08 2.38
C GLY A 27 7.56 18.07 3.41
N ALA A 28 7.10 16.88 2.99
CA ALA A 28 6.72 15.82 3.91
C ALA A 28 7.96 15.13 4.52
N GLU A 29 7.81 14.62 5.73
CA GLU A 29 8.73 13.66 6.33
C GLU A 29 8.26 12.25 5.95
N VAL A 30 9.12 11.45 5.28
CA VAL A 30 8.72 10.20 4.66
C VAL A 30 9.38 9.00 5.33
N TYR A 31 8.56 8.06 5.77
CA TYR A 31 8.98 6.77 6.33
C TYR A 31 8.71 5.66 5.31
N GLY A 32 9.76 5.20 4.66
CA GLY A 32 9.66 4.20 3.60
C GLY A 32 9.79 2.78 4.13
N PHE A 33 8.68 2.04 4.22
CA PHE A 33 8.64 0.66 4.68
C PHE A 33 8.87 -0.32 3.53
N SER A 34 9.98 -1.04 3.59
CA SER A 34 10.35 -2.04 2.58
C SER A 34 11.45 -2.97 3.10
N ARG A 35 11.61 -4.13 2.45
CA ARG A 35 12.64 -5.13 2.81
C ARG A 35 14.07 -4.65 2.58
N THR A 36 14.25 -3.75 1.62
CA THR A 36 15.55 -3.20 1.23
C THR A 36 15.46 -1.69 1.07
N THR A 37 16.56 -0.99 1.33
CA THR A 37 16.67 0.45 1.07
C THR A 37 17.44 0.73 -0.22
N SER A 38 17.23 1.92 -0.79
CA SER A 38 18.08 2.46 -1.85
C SER A 38 19.27 3.19 -1.22
N PRO A 39 20.52 2.88 -1.61
CA PRO A 39 21.70 3.59 -1.10
C PRO A 39 21.63 5.12 -1.29
N GLU A 40 21.05 5.57 -2.39
CA GLU A 40 20.91 6.99 -2.73
C GLU A 40 20.05 7.78 -1.75
N ARG A 41 19.16 7.10 -1.02
CA ARG A 41 18.22 7.70 -0.06
C ARG A 41 18.71 7.74 1.37
N GLN A 42 19.77 7.02 1.69
CA GLN A 42 20.33 6.98 3.05
C GLN A 42 20.89 8.34 3.50
N THR A 43 21.09 9.27 2.57
CA THR A 43 21.64 10.61 2.81
C THR A 43 20.58 11.73 2.78
N CYS A 44 19.30 11.40 2.65
CA CYS A 44 18.23 12.40 2.63
C CYS A 44 17.67 12.60 4.03
N ASP A 45 17.76 13.81 4.57
CA ASP A 45 17.29 14.15 5.92
C ASP A 45 15.77 13.96 6.12
N ASP A 46 15.01 14.05 5.04
CA ASP A 46 13.55 13.93 5.02
C ASP A 46 13.04 12.52 4.71
N TYR A 47 13.94 11.55 4.52
CA TYR A 47 13.60 10.16 4.27
C TYR A 47 14.20 9.22 5.30
N HIS A 48 13.35 8.43 5.92
CA HIS A 48 13.73 7.42 6.89
C HIS A 48 13.36 6.03 6.37
N HIS A 49 14.36 5.18 6.18
CA HIS A 49 14.09 3.79 5.82
C HIS A 49 13.69 2.99 7.06
N VAL A 50 12.54 2.36 6.96
CA VAL A 50 12.02 1.42 7.96
C VAL A 50 12.04 0.03 7.34
N SER A 51 12.96 -0.82 7.81
CA SER A 51 13.08 -2.19 7.30
C SER A 51 11.96 -3.07 7.83
N GLY A 52 11.28 -3.81 6.95
CA GLY A 52 10.26 -4.76 7.34
C GLY A 52 9.59 -5.45 6.14
N ASP A 53 8.84 -6.50 6.45
CA ASP A 53 8.05 -7.27 5.48
C ASP A 53 6.56 -7.13 5.78
N LEU A 54 5.73 -7.05 4.75
CA LEU A 54 4.27 -6.97 4.90
C LEU A 54 3.65 -8.27 5.45
N THR A 55 4.37 -9.37 5.42
CA THR A 55 3.93 -10.63 6.04
C THR A 55 4.18 -10.68 7.55
N ASP A 56 4.94 -9.72 8.09
CA ASP A 56 5.26 -9.62 9.52
C ASP A 56 4.39 -8.56 10.20
N ALA A 57 3.35 -9.02 10.89
CA ALA A 57 2.40 -8.16 11.60
C ALA A 57 3.06 -7.35 12.73
N ASP A 58 4.02 -7.94 13.44
CA ASP A 58 4.71 -7.29 14.55
C ASP A 58 5.66 -6.21 14.05
N ALA A 59 6.38 -6.47 12.94
CA ALA A 59 7.22 -5.47 12.29
C ALA A 59 6.39 -4.27 11.80
N ILE A 60 5.21 -4.51 11.21
CA ILE A 60 4.28 -3.44 10.78
C ILE A 60 3.83 -2.62 12.00
N ARG A 61 3.35 -3.29 13.06
CA ARG A 61 2.86 -2.61 14.26
C ARG A 61 3.94 -1.76 14.91
N LYS A 62 5.15 -2.33 15.06
CA LYS A 62 6.31 -1.62 15.60
C LYS A 62 6.67 -0.39 14.75
N ALA A 63 6.75 -0.55 13.44
CA ALA A 63 7.06 0.54 12.51
C ALA A 63 6.05 1.69 12.62
N LEU A 64 4.75 1.40 12.68
CA LEU A 64 3.71 2.41 12.82
C LEU A 64 3.73 3.07 14.21
N ASP A 65 4.03 2.33 15.27
CA ASP A 65 4.17 2.86 16.62
C ASP A 65 5.35 3.83 16.74
N GLU A 66 6.48 3.49 16.17
CA GLU A 66 7.70 4.32 16.20
C GLU A 66 7.56 5.58 15.32
N THR A 67 6.88 5.47 14.17
CA THR A 67 6.79 6.58 13.21
C THR A 67 5.58 7.48 13.42
N GLN A 68 4.52 7.00 14.07
CA GLN A 68 3.28 7.77 14.34
C GLN A 68 2.83 8.60 13.13
N PRO A 69 2.59 7.98 11.96
CA PRO A 69 2.31 8.69 10.72
C PRO A 69 0.96 9.42 10.78
N THR A 70 0.86 10.55 10.07
CA THR A 70 -0.40 11.24 9.80
C THR A 70 -1.05 10.76 8.49
N HIS A 71 -0.25 10.19 7.60
CA HIS A 71 -0.69 9.68 6.31
C HIS A 71 -0.05 8.33 6.02
N ILE A 72 -0.78 7.41 5.39
CA ILE A 72 -0.26 6.14 4.90
C ILE A 72 -0.53 6.02 3.40
N ILE A 73 0.49 5.66 2.63
CA ILE A 73 0.37 5.30 1.22
C ILE A 73 0.81 3.84 1.07
N HIS A 74 -0.17 2.97 0.87
CA HIS A 74 0.06 1.53 0.78
C HIS A 74 0.20 1.09 -0.67
N LEU A 75 1.45 0.95 -1.14
CA LEU A 75 1.84 0.53 -2.49
C LEU A 75 2.44 -0.87 -2.53
N GLY A 76 2.87 -1.39 -1.38
CA GLY A 76 3.52 -2.69 -1.29
C GLY A 76 2.55 -3.81 -1.69
N ALA A 77 2.90 -4.56 -2.73
CA ALA A 77 2.13 -5.71 -3.21
C ALA A 77 2.99 -6.59 -4.13
N LEU A 78 2.67 -7.87 -4.21
CA LEU A 78 3.10 -8.75 -5.28
C LEU A 78 2.20 -8.57 -6.50
N GLN A 79 2.80 -8.63 -7.69
CA GLN A 79 2.11 -8.44 -8.97
C GLN A 79 1.52 -9.75 -9.52
N THR A 80 0.80 -9.67 -10.64
CA THR A 80 0.12 -10.82 -11.26
C THR A 80 1.01 -12.04 -11.48
N PRO A 81 2.26 -11.93 -12.00
CA PRO A 81 3.11 -13.11 -12.18
C PRO A 81 3.39 -13.84 -10.87
N ASP A 82 3.81 -13.10 -9.84
CA ASP A 82 4.14 -13.67 -8.53
C ASP A 82 2.91 -14.28 -7.86
N CYS A 83 1.76 -13.60 -7.96
CA CYS A 83 0.50 -14.08 -7.39
C CYS A 83 0.00 -15.36 -8.08
N ARG A 84 0.29 -15.55 -9.36
CA ARG A 84 -0.02 -16.78 -10.09
C ARG A 84 0.92 -17.91 -9.68
N ASP A 85 2.22 -17.63 -9.61
CA ASP A 85 3.25 -18.65 -9.40
C ASP A 85 3.38 -19.03 -7.91
N TYR A 86 3.09 -18.09 -7.00
CA TYR A 86 3.14 -18.26 -5.55
C TYR A 86 1.85 -17.73 -4.88
N PRO A 87 0.69 -18.40 -5.08
CA PRO A 87 -0.60 -17.86 -4.65
C PRO A 87 -0.70 -17.62 -3.14
N MET A 88 -0.14 -18.49 -2.32
CA MET A 88 -0.17 -18.29 -0.85
C MET A 88 0.64 -17.09 -0.43
N LEU A 89 1.84 -16.89 -0.96
CA LEU A 89 2.64 -15.71 -0.68
C LEU A 89 1.93 -14.42 -1.13
N GLY A 90 1.26 -14.47 -2.28
CA GLY A 90 0.45 -13.35 -2.75
C GLY A 90 -0.72 -13.04 -1.81
N LEU A 91 -1.41 -14.05 -1.26
CA LEU A 91 -2.44 -13.87 -0.24
C LEU A 91 -1.85 -13.21 1.03
N GLU A 92 -0.72 -13.72 1.50
CA GLU A 92 -0.05 -13.22 2.70
C GLU A 92 0.35 -11.74 2.54
N VAL A 93 1.00 -11.38 1.44
CA VAL A 93 1.46 -10.01 1.18
C VAL A 93 0.29 -9.07 0.88
N ASN A 94 -0.59 -9.45 -0.08
CA ASN A 94 -1.57 -8.50 -0.63
C ASN A 94 -2.84 -8.39 0.21
N VAL A 95 -3.23 -9.45 0.92
CA VAL A 95 -4.46 -9.45 1.73
C VAL A 95 -4.13 -9.35 3.21
N LEU A 96 -3.36 -10.30 3.76
CA LEU A 96 -3.05 -10.29 5.19
C LEU A 96 -2.19 -9.08 5.55
N GLY A 97 -1.16 -8.73 4.76
CA GLY A 97 -0.33 -7.55 4.98
C GLY A 97 -1.13 -6.25 4.99
N THR A 98 -2.10 -6.10 4.06
CA THR A 98 -3.06 -4.98 4.08
C THR A 98 -3.90 -4.99 5.36
N GLY A 99 -4.41 -6.15 5.77
CA GLY A 99 -5.16 -6.31 7.00
C GLY A 99 -4.35 -5.98 8.26
N PHE A 100 -3.07 -6.37 8.29
CA PHE A 100 -2.16 -6.04 9.41
C PHE A 100 -1.94 -4.54 9.55
N LEU A 101 -1.81 -3.80 8.44
CA LEU A 101 -1.72 -2.34 8.47
C LEU A 101 -2.96 -1.71 9.10
N PHE A 102 -4.16 -2.09 8.65
CA PHE A 102 -5.40 -1.57 9.22
C PHE A 102 -5.55 -1.92 10.69
N ARG A 103 -5.31 -3.18 11.06
CA ARG A 103 -5.35 -3.61 12.46
C ARG A 103 -4.40 -2.80 13.34
N ALA A 104 -3.14 -2.62 12.90
CA ALA A 104 -2.16 -1.85 13.65
C ALA A 104 -2.58 -0.38 13.82
N CYS A 105 -3.16 0.25 12.79
CA CYS A 105 -3.71 1.61 12.89
C CYS A 105 -4.79 1.72 13.96
N GLN A 106 -5.69 0.72 14.06
CA GLN A 106 -6.74 0.69 15.08
C GLN A 106 -6.19 0.44 16.49
N GLU A 107 -5.33 -0.57 16.64
CA GLU A 107 -4.73 -0.94 17.94
C GLU A 107 -3.90 0.22 18.53
N LEU A 108 -3.16 0.93 17.69
CA LEU A 108 -2.35 2.09 18.08
C LEU A 108 -3.16 3.39 18.16
N LYS A 109 -4.43 3.38 17.77
CA LYS A 109 -5.30 4.56 17.71
C LYS A 109 -4.64 5.73 16.98
N LEU A 110 -4.00 5.45 15.84
CA LEU A 110 -3.30 6.47 15.07
C LEU A 110 -4.26 7.57 14.60
N SER A 111 -3.84 8.83 14.78
CA SER A 111 -4.58 9.99 14.28
C SER A 111 -4.27 10.21 12.79
N LEU A 112 -4.78 9.30 11.94
CA LEU A 112 -4.57 9.38 10.50
C LEU A 112 -5.49 10.44 9.87
N GLU A 113 -4.90 11.34 9.11
CA GLU A 113 -5.64 12.26 8.23
C GLU A 113 -6.05 11.57 6.93
N ARG A 114 -5.21 10.62 6.43
CA ARG A 114 -5.51 9.87 5.22
C ARG A 114 -4.78 8.54 5.12
N PHE A 115 -5.52 7.54 4.64
CA PHE A 115 -4.97 6.26 4.17
C PHE A 115 -5.26 6.12 2.68
N VAL A 116 -4.22 5.95 1.85
CA VAL A 116 -4.32 5.71 0.42
C VAL A 116 -3.93 4.27 0.13
N PHE A 117 -4.86 3.50 -0.42
CA PHE A 117 -4.64 2.14 -0.89
C PHE A 117 -4.51 2.11 -2.41
N ALA A 118 -3.41 1.58 -2.92
CA ALA A 118 -3.23 1.41 -4.35
C ALA A 118 -3.99 0.17 -4.85
N SER A 119 -5.14 0.39 -5.46
CA SER A 119 -5.86 -0.64 -6.20
C SER A 119 -5.19 -0.91 -7.56
N SER A 120 -5.91 -1.51 -8.48
CA SER A 120 -5.39 -1.88 -9.80
C SER A 120 -6.52 -1.96 -10.83
N SER A 121 -6.22 -1.75 -12.10
CA SER A 121 -7.14 -2.09 -13.20
C SER A 121 -7.48 -3.59 -13.27
N ALA A 122 -6.69 -4.45 -12.60
CA ALA A 122 -6.97 -5.88 -12.49
C ALA A 122 -8.23 -6.20 -11.68
N VAL A 123 -8.83 -5.24 -10.97
CA VAL A 123 -10.15 -5.39 -10.32
C VAL A 123 -11.28 -5.46 -11.35
N ASN A 124 -11.02 -4.96 -12.55
CA ASN A 124 -11.94 -5.08 -13.65
C ASN A 124 -11.72 -6.40 -14.41
N GLY A 125 -12.74 -6.86 -15.11
CA GLY A 125 -12.67 -8.03 -15.96
C GLY A 125 -12.03 -7.75 -17.33
N PRO A 126 -12.05 -8.74 -18.23
CA PRO A 126 -11.56 -8.56 -19.59
C PRO A 126 -12.35 -7.46 -20.31
N ARG A 127 -11.68 -6.75 -21.20
CA ARG A 127 -12.23 -5.63 -21.98
C ARG A 127 -13.58 -5.93 -22.64
N SER A 128 -13.79 -7.16 -23.06
CA SER A 128 -15.04 -7.61 -23.71
C SER A 128 -16.29 -7.45 -22.84
N LEU A 129 -16.15 -7.34 -21.53
CA LEU A 129 -17.28 -7.15 -20.62
C LEU A 129 -17.81 -5.69 -20.62
N TYR A 130 -16.99 -4.73 -21.06
CA TYR A 130 -17.30 -3.29 -20.93
C TYR A 130 -17.63 -2.61 -22.25
N GLY A 131 -17.73 -3.35 -23.35
CA GLY A 131 -18.05 -2.84 -24.68
C GLY A 131 -17.03 -1.83 -25.23
N SER A 132 -17.47 -0.87 -26.03
CA SER A 132 -16.60 0.12 -26.69
C SER A 132 -16.29 1.37 -25.83
N LYS A 133 -17.08 1.64 -24.80
CA LYS A 133 -17.04 2.91 -24.05
C LYS A 133 -15.94 3.03 -22.99
N GLY A 134 -15.16 2.04 -22.74
CA GLY A 134 -14.22 2.09 -21.64
C GLY A 134 -14.83 1.60 -20.32
N VAL A 135 -14.01 1.51 -19.28
CA VAL A 135 -14.42 1.10 -17.94
C VAL A 135 -14.72 2.34 -17.11
N HIS A 136 -15.87 2.35 -16.45
CA HIS A 136 -16.31 3.41 -15.55
C HIS A 136 -16.25 2.92 -14.09
N THR A 137 -16.24 3.86 -13.15
CA THR A 137 -16.19 3.57 -11.72
C THR A 137 -17.41 2.80 -11.20
N ASP A 138 -18.54 2.92 -11.88
CA ASP A 138 -19.80 2.26 -11.52
C ASP A 138 -19.98 0.90 -12.22
N ASP A 139 -19.05 0.52 -13.08
CA ASP A 139 -19.09 -0.78 -13.74
C ASP A 139 -18.84 -1.92 -12.73
N PRO A 140 -19.41 -3.11 -12.97
CA PRO A 140 -19.22 -4.24 -12.10
C PRO A 140 -17.75 -4.62 -11.96
N ILE A 141 -17.31 -4.86 -10.72
CA ILE A 141 -15.98 -5.42 -10.41
C ILE A 141 -16.01 -6.92 -10.74
N GLN A 142 -15.17 -7.35 -11.70
CA GLN A 142 -15.14 -8.74 -12.17
C GLN A 142 -13.71 -9.21 -12.44
N PRO A 143 -12.85 -9.34 -11.42
CA PRO A 143 -11.47 -9.81 -11.59
C PRO A 143 -11.45 -11.20 -12.21
N PHE A 144 -10.43 -11.49 -13.01
CA PHE A 144 -10.23 -12.79 -13.62
C PHE A 144 -8.96 -13.52 -13.17
N ASN A 145 -8.22 -12.92 -12.24
CA ASN A 145 -7.02 -13.52 -11.64
C ASN A 145 -6.93 -13.23 -10.14
N LEU A 146 -6.10 -13.99 -9.42
CA LEU A 146 -5.93 -13.88 -7.98
C LEU A 146 -5.51 -12.48 -7.54
N TYR A 147 -4.58 -11.86 -8.23
CA TYR A 147 -4.12 -10.51 -7.92
C TYR A 147 -5.28 -9.51 -7.91
N GLY A 148 -6.15 -9.56 -8.92
CA GLY A 148 -7.33 -8.71 -9.00
C GLY A 148 -8.29 -8.95 -7.83
N TYR A 149 -8.58 -10.21 -7.47
CA TYR A 149 -9.42 -10.53 -6.32
C TYR A 149 -8.81 -10.04 -5.00
N TRP A 150 -7.50 -10.14 -4.83
CA TRP A 150 -6.84 -9.63 -3.63
C TRP A 150 -6.85 -8.11 -3.56
N LYS A 151 -6.76 -7.42 -4.68
CA LYS A 151 -6.95 -5.96 -4.73
C LYS A 151 -8.39 -5.57 -4.36
N VAL A 152 -9.39 -6.30 -4.82
CA VAL A 152 -10.80 -6.12 -4.40
C VAL A 152 -10.96 -6.33 -2.88
N ALA A 153 -10.32 -7.36 -2.33
CA ALA A 153 -10.34 -7.58 -0.87
C ALA A 153 -9.74 -6.38 -0.13
N GLY A 154 -8.62 -5.82 -0.62
CA GLY A 154 -8.00 -4.61 -0.06
C GLY A 154 -8.92 -3.38 -0.12
N GLU A 155 -9.61 -3.16 -1.23
CA GLU A 155 -10.62 -2.10 -1.35
C GLU A 155 -11.77 -2.28 -0.34
N GLY A 156 -12.24 -3.52 -0.19
CA GLY A 156 -13.28 -3.85 0.78
C GLY A 156 -12.86 -3.57 2.22
N MET A 157 -11.62 -3.99 2.57
CA MET A 157 -11.04 -3.67 3.88
C MET A 157 -10.92 -2.16 4.08
N ALA A 158 -10.39 -1.41 3.12
CA ALA A 158 -10.23 0.04 3.23
C ALA A 158 -11.57 0.75 3.48
N ARG A 159 -12.64 0.33 2.81
CA ARG A 159 -13.99 0.86 3.03
C ARG A 159 -14.53 0.50 4.42
N ALA A 160 -14.32 -0.74 4.88
CA ALA A 160 -14.80 -1.19 6.19
C ALA A 160 -14.08 -0.50 7.36
N PHE A 161 -12.80 -0.22 7.22
CA PHE A 161 -12.01 0.46 8.26
C PHE A 161 -12.19 1.98 8.29
N HIS A 162 -12.81 2.57 7.27
CA HIS A 162 -13.14 4.00 7.24
C HIS A 162 -14.38 4.35 8.08
N GLN A 163 -15.22 3.37 8.44
CA GLN A 163 -16.43 3.55 9.25
C GLN A 163 -16.09 3.61 10.73
#